data_829777fbeda8520435d4505d37ab4253
#
_entry.id   829777fbeda8520435d4505d37ab4253
#
_cell.length_a   1.000
_cell.length_b   1.000
_cell.length_c   1.000
_cell.angle_alpha   90.00
_cell.angle_beta   90.00
_cell.angle_gamma   90.00
#
_symmetry.space_group_name_H-M   'P 1'
#
loop_
_entity.id
_entity.type
_entity.pdbx_description
1 polymer ?
#
loop_
_entity_poly.entity_id
_entity_poly.type
_entity_poly.pdbx_seq_one_letter_code
_entity_poly.pdbx_strand_id
1 'polypeptide(L)'
;NIFNSGADMAERSAAVARVRQTRQTMYNFMDELKLDMESTWTNYQAAQEQFKHYSKAIEYNQYTRTAYAEQFQIGRRSILDVLDAESELYNSATQAETAHGNILVGAYRMCALTGKLLPQLSINTAPLTKTPPKDKDDPREEFAPGWFN
;
A
#
# COMPACT_ATOMS: atom_id res chain seq x y z
N ASN A 1 -21.83 -18.93 -49.75
CA ASN A 1 -21.68 -20.00 -48.73
C ASN A 1 -22.73 -19.81 -47.65
N ILE A 2 -23.90 -20.47 -47.85
CA ILE A 2 -25.09 -20.33 -46.94
C ILE A 2 -24.98 -21.24 -45.71
N PHE A 3 -23.91 -21.98 -45.55
CA PHE A 3 -23.72 -22.98 -44.45
C PHE A 3 -22.48 -22.66 -43.62
N ASN A 4 -22.48 -21.50 -42.91
CA ASN A 4 -21.46 -21.20 -41.93
C ASN A 4 -21.99 -21.29 -40.47
N SER A 5 -23.14 -21.94 -40.31
CA SER A 5 -23.87 -22.01 -39.04
C SER A 5 -23.11 -22.62 -37.86
N GLY A 6 -22.16 -23.51 -38.13
CA GLY A 6 -21.32 -24.10 -37.09
C GLY A 6 -20.18 -23.16 -36.61
N ALA A 7 -19.60 -22.39 -37.52
CA ALA A 7 -18.55 -21.43 -37.17
C ALA A 7 -19.11 -20.28 -36.33
N ASP A 8 -20.26 -19.72 -36.70
CA ASP A 8 -20.93 -18.65 -35.96
C ASP A 8 -21.37 -19.12 -34.55
N MET A 9 -21.82 -20.36 -34.39
CA MET A 9 -22.12 -20.90 -33.05
C MET A 9 -20.87 -21.08 -32.20
N ALA A 10 -19.77 -21.55 -32.79
CA ALA A 10 -18.50 -21.70 -32.11
C ALA A 10 -17.92 -20.32 -31.70
N GLU A 11 -18.02 -19.30 -32.56
CA GLU A 11 -17.58 -17.95 -32.27
C GLU A 11 -18.41 -17.31 -31.16
N ARG A 12 -19.73 -17.44 -31.17
CA ARG A 12 -20.60 -16.98 -30.06
C ARG A 12 -20.27 -17.69 -28.76
N SER A 13 -20.04 -18.98 -28.76
CA SER A 13 -19.69 -19.73 -27.55
C SER A 13 -18.33 -19.31 -27.02
N ALA A 14 -17.35 -19.04 -27.89
CA ALA A 14 -16.05 -18.50 -27.54
C ALA A 14 -16.15 -17.08 -26.95
N ALA A 15 -16.98 -16.21 -27.53
CA ALA A 15 -17.23 -14.86 -27.01
C ALA A 15 -17.85 -14.90 -25.60
N VAL A 16 -18.84 -15.75 -25.37
CA VAL A 16 -19.46 -15.95 -24.04
C VAL A 16 -18.44 -16.48 -23.04
N ALA A 17 -17.58 -17.42 -23.43
CA ALA A 17 -16.52 -17.94 -22.59
C ALA A 17 -15.51 -16.85 -22.18
N ARG A 18 -15.10 -15.97 -23.13
CA ARG A 18 -14.23 -14.81 -22.86
C ARG A 18 -14.86 -13.85 -21.86
N VAL A 19 -16.15 -13.52 -22.01
CA VAL A 19 -16.87 -12.64 -21.07
C VAL A 19 -16.89 -13.27 -19.66
N ARG A 20 -17.14 -14.56 -19.54
CA ARG A 20 -17.10 -15.25 -18.26
C ARG A 20 -15.70 -15.25 -17.64
N GLN A 21 -14.68 -15.49 -18.45
CA GLN A 21 -13.28 -15.43 -18.02
C GLN A 21 -12.91 -14.04 -17.50
N THR A 22 -13.23 -13.00 -18.28
CA THR A 22 -12.95 -11.60 -17.86
C THR A 22 -13.68 -11.24 -16.57
N ARG A 23 -14.93 -11.67 -16.42
CA ARG A 23 -15.70 -11.47 -15.19
C ARG A 23 -15.04 -12.17 -13.99
N GLN A 24 -14.58 -13.40 -14.17
CA GLN A 24 -13.88 -14.13 -13.11
C GLN A 24 -12.57 -13.46 -12.73
N THR A 25 -11.80 -13.00 -13.72
CA THR A 25 -10.56 -12.23 -13.49
C THR A 25 -10.84 -10.96 -12.69
N MET A 26 -11.93 -10.25 -13.00
CA MET A 26 -12.34 -9.06 -12.25
C MET A 26 -12.68 -9.39 -10.79
N TYR A 27 -13.42 -10.47 -10.53
CA TYR A 27 -13.72 -10.89 -9.15
C TYR A 27 -12.45 -11.26 -8.38
N ASN A 28 -11.56 -12.06 -8.99
CA ASN A 28 -10.28 -12.40 -8.37
C ASN A 28 -9.45 -11.15 -8.03
N PHE A 29 -9.42 -10.17 -8.94
CA PHE A 29 -8.73 -8.90 -8.68
C PHE A 29 -9.37 -8.10 -7.53
N MET A 30 -10.71 -8.09 -7.44
CA MET A 30 -11.41 -7.44 -6.32
C MET A 30 -11.12 -8.12 -4.98
N ASP A 31 -11.06 -9.45 -4.96
CA ASP A 31 -10.73 -10.21 -3.77
C ASP A 31 -9.27 -9.97 -3.34
N GLU A 32 -8.33 -9.95 -4.29
CA GLU A 32 -6.93 -9.61 -4.03
C GLU A 32 -6.78 -8.18 -3.49
N LEU A 33 -7.47 -7.21 -4.09
CA LEU A 33 -7.46 -5.82 -3.62
C LEU A 33 -8.00 -5.70 -2.19
N LYS A 34 -9.05 -6.46 -1.86
CA LYS A 34 -9.61 -6.48 -0.51
C LYS A 34 -8.62 -7.05 0.50
N LEU A 35 -7.98 -8.16 0.19
CA LEU A 35 -6.95 -8.77 1.04
C LEU A 35 -5.76 -7.83 1.26
N ASP A 36 -5.31 -7.16 0.18
CA ASP A 36 -4.24 -6.16 0.26
C ASP A 36 -4.62 -4.97 1.15
N MET A 37 -5.86 -4.51 1.08
CA MET A 37 -6.35 -3.44 1.93
C MET A 37 -6.40 -3.86 3.40
N GLU A 38 -6.94 -5.04 3.70
CA GLU A 38 -7.03 -5.58 5.06
C GLU A 38 -5.63 -5.79 5.68
N SER A 39 -4.72 -6.36 4.89
CA SER A 39 -3.31 -6.55 5.31
C SER A 39 -2.61 -5.20 5.56
N THR A 40 -2.77 -4.24 4.64
CA THR A 40 -2.18 -2.91 4.79
C THR A 40 -2.73 -2.18 6.01
N TRP A 41 -4.02 -2.28 6.27
CA TRP A 41 -4.66 -1.69 7.44
C TRP A 41 -4.14 -2.30 8.75
N THR A 42 -4.05 -3.63 8.81
CA THR A 42 -3.52 -4.34 9.99
C THR A 42 -2.08 -3.95 10.28
N ASN A 43 -1.24 -3.89 9.24
CA ASN A 43 0.16 -3.48 9.38
C ASN A 43 0.28 -2.01 9.82
N TYR A 44 -0.58 -1.13 9.30
CA TYR A 44 -0.63 0.28 9.70
C TYR A 44 -0.99 0.43 11.19
N GLN A 45 -2.01 -0.28 11.66
CA GLN A 45 -2.38 -0.28 13.09
C GLN A 45 -1.26 -0.83 13.98
N ALA A 46 -0.64 -1.94 13.57
CA ALA A 46 0.49 -2.51 14.30
C ALA A 46 1.67 -1.53 14.39
N ALA A 47 1.99 -0.83 13.30
CA ALA A 47 3.04 0.19 13.29
C ALA A 47 2.72 1.37 14.22
N GLN A 48 1.45 1.81 14.31
CA GLN A 48 1.04 2.86 15.25
C GLN A 48 1.24 2.44 16.71
N GLU A 49 0.85 1.21 17.08
CA GLU A 49 1.07 0.71 18.43
C GLU A 49 2.57 0.54 18.73
N GLN A 50 3.37 0.04 17.78
CA GLN A 50 4.82 -0.05 17.92
C GLN A 50 5.44 1.32 18.15
N PHE A 51 5.08 2.34 17.36
CA PHE A 51 5.58 3.70 17.53
C PHE A 51 5.27 4.23 18.92
N LYS A 52 4.04 4.04 19.41
CA LYS A 52 3.63 4.45 20.74
C LYS A 52 4.42 3.75 21.86
N HIS A 53 4.67 2.45 21.71
CA HIS A 53 5.49 1.69 22.65
C HIS A 53 6.94 2.15 22.68
N TYR A 54 7.56 2.32 21.52
CA TYR A 54 8.96 2.76 21.44
C TYR A 54 9.13 4.22 21.88
N SER A 55 8.16 5.09 21.61
CA SER A 55 8.18 6.47 22.14
C SER A 55 8.21 6.51 23.66
N LYS A 56 7.46 5.62 24.34
CA LYS A 56 7.52 5.48 25.80
C LYS A 56 8.85 4.87 26.25
N ALA A 57 9.37 3.88 25.52
CA ALA A 57 10.67 3.28 25.82
C ALA A 57 11.80 4.32 25.75
N ILE A 58 11.77 5.22 24.77
CA ILE A 58 12.72 6.33 24.66
C ILE A 58 12.69 7.19 25.95
N GLU A 59 11.50 7.56 26.43
CA GLU A 59 11.35 8.38 27.63
C GLU A 59 11.97 7.68 28.87
N TYR A 60 11.67 6.38 29.06
CA TYR A 60 12.23 5.61 30.18
C TYR A 60 13.74 5.40 30.04
N ASN A 61 14.24 5.14 28.85
CA ASN A 61 15.65 4.93 28.60
C ASN A 61 16.45 6.23 28.75
N GLN A 62 15.90 7.37 28.38
CA GLN A 62 16.50 8.70 28.67
C GLN A 62 16.63 8.94 30.17
N TYR A 63 15.58 8.63 30.94
CA TYR A 63 15.65 8.74 32.40
C TYR A 63 16.72 7.81 32.98
N THR A 64 16.72 6.55 32.57
CA THR A 64 17.69 5.52 33.03
C THR A 64 19.11 5.95 32.71
N ARG A 65 19.37 6.37 31.48
CA ARG A 65 20.70 6.86 31.04
C ARG A 65 21.16 8.05 31.87
N THR A 66 20.27 9.02 32.16
CA THR A 66 20.60 10.18 32.99
C THR A 66 20.93 9.77 34.41
N ALA A 67 20.10 8.91 35.03
CA ALA A 67 20.35 8.40 36.36
C ALA A 67 21.68 7.60 36.47
N TYR A 68 22.00 6.81 35.43
CA TYR A 68 23.25 6.05 35.40
C TYR A 68 24.46 6.97 35.23
N ALA A 69 24.37 8.02 34.44
CA ALA A 69 25.42 9.01 34.29
C ALA A 69 25.69 9.76 35.61
N GLU A 70 24.67 10.15 36.34
CA GLU A 70 24.80 10.77 37.67
C GLU A 70 25.45 9.82 38.69
N GLN A 71 25.02 8.56 38.72
CA GLN A 71 25.61 7.53 39.59
C GLN A 71 27.09 7.22 39.25
N PHE A 72 27.45 7.27 37.98
CA PHE A 72 28.83 7.13 37.53
C PHE A 72 29.69 8.28 38.04
N GLN A 73 29.22 9.51 37.98
CA GLN A 73 29.99 10.71 38.47
C GLN A 73 30.33 10.60 39.94
N ILE A 74 29.50 9.98 40.75
CA ILE A 74 29.76 9.75 42.19
C ILE A 74 30.40 8.40 42.49
N GLY A 75 30.88 7.67 41.48
CA GLY A 75 31.59 6.43 41.60
C GLY A 75 30.74 5.19 41.99
N ARG A 76 29.39 5.31 41.88
CA ARG A 76 28.46 4.21 42.22
C ARG A 76 28.10 3.30 41.06
N ARG A 77 28.50 3.63 39.84
CA ARG A 77 28.22 2.87 38.62
C ARG A 77 29.45 2.79 37.73
N SER A 78 29.50 1.71 36.95
CA SER A 78 30.51 1.53 35.90
C SER A 78 30.19 2.38 34.68
N ILE A 79 31.23 2.80 33.95
CA ILE A 79 31.06 3.42 32.63
C ILE A 79 30.36 2.48 31.64
N LEU A 80 30.57 1.16 31.77
CA LEU A 80 29.92 0.15 30.93
C LEU A 80 28.40 0.20 31.08
N ASP A 81 27.88 0.38 32.31
CA ASP A 81 26.43 0.50 32.55
C ASP A 81 25.84 1.75 31.86
N VAL A 82 26.61 2.84 31.80
CA VAL A 82 26.20 4.07 31.11
C VAL A 82 26.17 3.85 29.60
N LEU A 83 27.18 3.16 29.04
CA LEU A 83 27.21 2.83 27.61
C LEU A 83 26.12 1.86 27.21
N ASP A 84 25.77 0.90 28.06
CA ASP A 84 24.65 -0.02 27.84
C ASP A 84 23.32 0.75 27.82
N ALA A 85 23.11 1.68 28.77
CA ALA A 85 21.91 2.52 28.78
C ALA A 85 21.82 3.45 27.54
N GLU A 86 22.95 3.97 27.06
CA GLU A 86 23.01 4.78 25.83
C GLU A 86 22.67 3.93 24.60
N SER A 87 23.19 2.69 24.55
CA SER A 87 22.89 1.73 23.48
C SER A 87 21.39 1.37 23.43
N GLU A 88 20.79 1.16 24.60
CA GLU A 88 19.35 0.86 24.70
C GLU A 88 18.48 2.05 24.28
N LEU A 89 18.88 3.27 24.65
CA LEU A 89 18.22 4.48 24.18
C LEU A 89 18.28 4.61 22.66
N TYR A 90 19.47 4.39 22.08
CA TYR A 90 19.67 4.44 20.63
C TYR A 90 18.83 3.38 19.90
N ASN A 91 18.80 2.15 20.42
CA ASN A 91 17.99 1.08 19.86
C ASN A 91 16.50 1.43 19.88
N SER A 92 16.00 1.96 20.99
CA SER A 92 14.61 2.37 21.12
C SER A 92 14.24 3.50 20.14
N ALA A 93 15.14 4.49 19.96
CA ALA A 93 14.97 5.57 19.00
C ALA A 93 14.92 5.04 17.55
N THR A 94 15.83 4.13 17.19
CA THR A 94 15.86 3.51 15.87
C THR A 94 14.59 2.72 15.57
N GLN A 95 14.08 1.98 16.56
CA GLN A 95 12.82 1.23 16.42
C GLN A 95 11.61 2.18 16.28
N ALA A 96 11.57 3.30 17.01
CA ALA A 96 10.54 4.30 16.88
C ALA A 96 10.52 4.92 15.47
N GLU A 97 11.67 5.30 14.94
CA GLU A 97 11.77 5.86 13.58
C GLU A 97 11.39 4.83 12.52
N THR A 98 11.76 3.57 12.70
CA THR A 98 11.33 2.48 11.81
C THR A 98 9.80 2.34 11.82
N ALA A 99 9.19 2.33 13.01
CA ALA A 99 7.74 2.25 13.14
C ALA A 99 7.04 3.47 12.52
N HIS A 100 7.60 4.68 12.68
CA HIS A 100 7.12 5.90 12.04
C HIS A 100 7.18 5.81 10.51
N GLY A 101 8.28 5.31 9.96
CA GLY A 101 8.40 5.03 8.53
C GLY A 101 7.33 4.08 8.02
N ASN A 102 7.06 2.99 8.76
CA ASN A 102 6.03 2.02 8.42
C ASN A 102 4.60 2.62 8.44
N ILE A 103 4.32 3.55 9.36
CA ILE A 103 3.04 4.31 9.38
C ILE A 103 2.89 5.11 8.09
N LEU A 104 3.91 5.84 7.67
CA LEU A 104 3.88 6.63 6.44
C LEU A 104 3.69 5.75 5.21
N VAL A 105 4.47 4.67 5.09
CA VAL A 105 4.33 3.70 3.99
C VAL A 105 2.93 3.09 3.95
N GLY A 106 2.39 2.68 5.10
CA GLY A 106 1.04 2.15 5.20
C GLY A 106 -0.03 3.14 4.74
N ALA A 107 0.08 4.41 5.17
CA ALA A 107 -0.84 5.48 4.76
C ALA A 107 -0.81 5.71 3.24
N TYR A 108 0.38 5.83 2.66
CA TYR A 108 0.52 6.01 1.21
C TYR A 108 0.04 4.79 0.42
N ARG A 109 0.28 3.57 0.93
CA ARG A 109 -0.22 2.35 0.29
C ARG A 109 -1.75 2.29 0.29
N MET A 110 -2.42 2.67 1.39
CA MET A 110 -3.88 2.79 1.42
C MET A 110 -4.40 3.82 0.42
N CYS A 111 -3.72 4.97 0.28
CA CYS A 111 -4.06 5.97 -0.74
C CYS A 111 -3.88 5.42 -2.16
N ALA A 112 -2.85 4.60 -2.40
CA ALA A 112 -2.62 3.97 -3.70
C ALA A 112 -3.72 2.95 -4.03
N LEU A 113 -4.06 2.06 -3.09
CA LEU A 113 -5.11 1.03 -3.25
C LEU A 113 -6.50 1.65 -3.50
N THR A 114 -6.76 2.85 -2.94
CA THR A 114 -8.01 3.59 -3.18
C THR A 114 -7.97 4.51 -4.41
N GLY A 115 -6.88 4.52 -5.17
CA GLY A 115 -6.69 5.40 -6.33
C GLY A 115 -6.56 6.89 -6.00
N LYS A 116 -6.38 7.25 -4.72
CA LYS A 116 -6.31 8.64 -4.25
C LYS A 116 -4.87 9.16 -4.10
N LEU A 117 -3.86 8.34 -4.39
CA LEU A 117 -2.46 8.71 -4.20
C LEU A 117 -2.06 9.92 -5.05
N LEU A 118 -2.36 9.89 -6.34
CA LEU A 118 -1.96 10.95 -7.27
C LEU A 118 -2.64 12.30 -6.98
N PRO A 119 -3.97 12.36 -6.73
CA PRO A 119 -4.62 13.58 -6.27
C PRO A 119 -4.03 14.10 -4.95
N GLN A 120 -3.75 13.22 -3.99
CA GLN A 120 -3.19 13.59 -2.69
C GLN A 120 -1.79 14.24 -2.82
N LEU A 121 -0.99 13.76 -3.77
CA LEU A 121 0.33 14.31 -4.07
C LEU A 121 0.28 15.51 -5.02
N SER A 122 -0.92 15.99 -5.38
CA SER A 122 -1.15 17.09 -6.34
C SER A 122 -0.50 16.83 -7.71
N ILE A 123 -0.37 15.57 -8.10
CA ILE A 123 0.19 15.17 -9.40
C ILE A 123 -0.91 15.25 -10.45
N ASN A 124 -0.74 16.15 -11.42
CA ASN A 124 -1.69 16.26 -12.53
C ASN A 124 -1.48 15.12 -13.53
N THR A 125 -2.43 14.20 -13.60
CA THR A 125 -2.43 13.04 -14.51
C THR A 125 -3.09 13.32 -15.87
N ALA A 126 -3.67 14.50 -16.06
CA ALA A 126 -4.36 14.87 -17.29
C ALA A 126 -3.54 14.67 -18.60
N PRO A 127 -2.20 14.88 -18.59
CA PRO A 127 -1.37 14.58 -19.76
C PRO A 127 -1.20 13.08 -20.05
N LEU A 128 -1.36 12.23 -19.03
CA LEU A 128 -1.16 10.78 -19.14
C LEU A 128 -2.44 10.04 -19.57
N THR A 129 -3.58 10.68 -19.40
CA THR A 129 -4.89 10.15 -19.79
C THR A 129 -5.35 10.59 -21.18
N LYS A 130 -4.42 11.09 -22.02
CA LYS A 130 -4.76 11.31 -23.42
C LYS A 130 -5.14 9.97 -24.01
N THR A 131 -6.41 9.78 -24.22
CA THR A 131 -6.98 8.73 -25.07
C THR A 131 -6.13 8.71 -26.35
N PRO A 132 -5.61 7.57 -26.79
CA PRO A 132 -4.95 7.50 -28.09
C PRO A 132 -5.89 8.13 -29.12
N PRO A 133 -5.36 8.84 -30.14
CA PRO A 133 -6.19 9.44 -31.16
C PRO A 133 -7.13 8.36 -31.70
N LYS A 134 -8.43 8.67 -31.77
CA LYS A 134 -9.42 7.76 -32.33
C LYS A 134 -8.92 7.31 -33.67
N ASP A 135 -8.68 6.02 -33.78
CA ASP A 135 -8.38 5.42 -35.08
C ASP A 135 -9.68 5.49 -35.88
N LYS A 136 -9.65 6.25 -36.96
CA LYS A 136 -10.83 6.45 -37.84
C LYS A 136 -11.29 5.15 -38.51
N ASP A 137 -10.43 4.13 -38.48
CA ASP A 137 -10.67 2.82 -39.10
C ASP A 137 -10.89 1.72 -38.02
N ASP A 138 -11.19 2.10 -36.74
CA ASP A 138 -11.49 1.10 -35.70
C ASP A 138 -12.85 0.46 -35.95
N PRO A 139 -12.91 -0.81 -36.37
CA PRO A 139 -14.17 -1.50 -36.67
C PRO A 139 -15.11 -1.64 -35.46
N ARG A 140 -14.65 -1.26 -34.27
CA ARG A 140 -15.46 -1.28 -33.02
C ARG A 140 -16.42 -0.09 -32.93
N GLU A 141 -16.20 1.00 -33.68
CA GLU A 141 -17.13 2.16 -33.71
C GLU A 141 -18.40 1.86 -34.49
N GLU A 142 -18.37 0.92 -35.46
CA GLU A 142 -19.54 0.52 -36.25
C GLU A 142 -20.59 -0.26 -35.39
N PHE A 143 -20.18 -0.75 -34.22
CA PHE A 143 -21.01 -1.54 -33.31
C PHE A 143 -21.31 -0.84 -31.97
N ALA A 144 -21.17 0.47 -31.85
CA ALA A 144 -21.62 1.22 -30.67
C ALA A 144 -23.16 1.32 -30.72
N PRO A 145 -23.93 0.46 -30.06
CA PRO A 145 -25.37 0.66 -29.98
C PRO A 145 -25.61 1.92 -29.14
N GLY A 146 -26.43 2.83 -29.63
CA GLY A 146 -26.81 4.11 -28.98
C GLY A 146 -27.60 3.96 -27.68
N TRP A 147 -27.13 3.09 -26.78
CA TRP A 147 -27.76 2.74 -25.51
C TRP A 147 -27.14 3.46 -24.30
N PHE A 148 -26.17 4.35 -24.53
CA PHE A 148 -25.51 5.13 -23.48
C PHE A 148 -25.55 6.63 -23.82
N ASN A 149 -26.75 7.16 -24.00
CA ASN A 149 -27.06 8.59 -23.86
C ASN A 149 -27.95 8.78 -22.65
#